data_ac1b7d256b4568345a000f0dd8e0b360
#
_entry.id   ac1b7d256b4568345a000f0dd8e0b360
#
_cell.length_a   1.000
_cell.length_b   1.000
_cell.length_c   1.000
_cell.angle_alpha   90.00
_cell.angle_beta   90.00
_cell.angle_gamma   90.00
#
_symmetry.space_group_name_H-M   'P 1'
#
loop_
_entity.id
_entity.type
_entity.pdbx_description
1 polymer ?
#
loop_
_entity_poly.entity_id
_entity_poly.type
_entity_poly.pdbx_seq_one_letter_code
_entity_poly.pdbx_strand_id
1 'polypeptide(L)'
;MSDNKLVDLSMELAINIVILCNETKGNSVLTNQLLRCGTSVGANIHEANYAHGKADFVSKLKIALKEAYETEYWLTLFDKTGIITHEQATSIKSLCGSVRRILIASVNTVQGNAK
;
A
#
# COMPACT_ATOMS: atom_id res chain seq x y z
N MET A 1 -8.45 -1.41 -18.13
CA MET A 1 -7.88 -0.17 -17.61
C MET A 1 -6.92 -0.48 -16.48
N SER A 2 -5.76 0.14 -16.51
CA SER A 2 -4.77 -0.04 -15.44
C SER A 2 -5.34 0.39 -14.09
N ASP A 3 -6.27 1.34 -14.10
CA ASP A 3 -6.90 1.85 -12.89
C ASP A 3 -7.63 0.76 -12.12
N ASN A 4 -8.32 -0.14 -12.84
CA ASN A 4 -9.04 -1.23 -12.19
C ASN A 4 -8.08 -2.20 -11.52
N LYS A 5 -6.96 -2.48 -12.15
CA LYS A 5 -5.97 -3.37 -11.59
C LYS A 5 -5.37 -2.78 -10.32
N LEU A 6 -5.06 -1.49 -10.33
CA LEU A 6 -4.51 -0.81 -9.16
C LEU A 6 -5.51 -0.81 -8.01
N VAL A 7 -6.78 -0.51 -8.32
CA VAL A 7 -7.84 -0.52 -7.30
C VAL A 7 -7.97 -1.91 -6.70
N ASP A 8 -8.02 -2.94 -7.54
CA ASP A 8 -8.21 -4.31 -7.07
C ASP A 8 -7.03 -4.79 -6.22
N LEU A 9 -5.81 -4.53 -6.67
CA LEU A 9 -4.61 -4.96 -5.93
C LEU A 9 -4.47 -4.23 -4.61
N SER A 10 -4.78 -2.94 -4.57
CA SER A 10 -4.68 -2.19 -3.33
C SER A 10 -5.75 -2.60 -2.33
N MET A 11 -6.93 -3.01 -2.81
CA MET A 11 -7.96 -3.57 -1.94
C MET A 11 -7.50 -4.92 -1.40
N GLU A 12 -6.93 -5.77 -2.26
CA GLU A 12 -6.40 -7.05 -1.81
C GLU A 12 -5.31 -6.86 -0.76
N LEU A 13 -4.43 -5.88 -0.96
CA LEU A 13 -3.41 -5.53 0.02
C LEU A 13 -4.05 -5.15 1.35
N ALA A 14 -5.05 -4.28 1.33
CA ALA A 14 -5.72 -3.82 2.55
C ALA A 14 -6.36 -5.00 3.28
N ILE A 15 -7.02 -5.90 2.55
CA ILE A 15 -7.66 -7.08 3.14
C ILE A 15 -6.62 -7.95 3.85
N ASN A 16 -5.49 -8.21 3.17
CA ASN A 16 -4.43 -9.04 3.76
C ASN A 16 -3.82 -8.38 4.99
N ILE A 17 -3.67 -7.06 4.97
CA ILE A 17 -3.14 -6.32 6.12
C ILE A 17 -4.11 -6.41 7.31
N VAL A 18 -5.41 -6.23 7.06
CA VAL A 18 -6.41 -6.32 8.13
C VAL A 18 -6.41 -7.72 8.75
N ILE A 19 -6.39 -8.75 7.91
CA ILE A 19 -6.37 -10.13 8.40
C ILE A 19 -5.11 -10.38 9.22
N LEU A 20 -3.95 -9.98 8.72
CA LEU A 20 -2.68 -10.15 9.42
C LEU A 20 -2.70 -9.45 10.78
N CYS A 21 -3.16 -8.21 10.81
CA CYS A 21 -3.19 -7.44 12.04
C CYS A 21 -4.17 -8.04 13.06
N ASN A 22 -5.30 -8.57 12.59
CA ASN A 22 -6.26 -9.22 13.49
C ASN A 22 -5.71 -10.50 14.10
N GLU A 23 -4.83 -11.19 13.38
CA GLU A 23 -4.23 -12.43 13.86
C GLU A 23 -3.01 -12.20 14.75
N THR A 24 -2.44 -11.01 14.70
CA THR A 24 -1.21 -10.69 15.42
C THR A 24 -1.56 -10.32 16.87
N LYS A 25 -0.94 -11.00 17.83
CA LYS A 25 -1.17 -10.79 19.26
C LYS A 25 -0.06 -9.91 19.84
N GLY A 26 -0.45 -9.02 20.75
CA GLY A 26 0.51 -8.12 21.38
C GLY A 26 0.96 -7.03 20.43
N ASN A 27 1.87 -6.19 20.87
CA ASN A 27 2.49 -5.15 20.02
C ASN A 27 1.47 -4.26 19.33
N SER A 28 0.38 -3.90 20.03
CA SER A 28 -0.73 -3.17 19.42
C SER A 28 -0.30 -1.82 18.83
N VAL A 29 0.66 -1.15 19.47
CA VAL A 29 1.15 0.14 18.96
C VAL A 29 1.77 -0.04 17.57
N LEU A 30 2.62 -1.06 17.41
CA LEU A 30 3.28 -1.33 16.13
C LEU A 30 2.28 -1.86 15.10
N THR A 31 1.41 -2.77 15.52
CA THR A 31 0.41 -3.35 14.64
C THR A 31 -0.51 -2.27 14.09
N ASN A 32 -0.87 -1.27 14.92
CA ASN A 32 -1.72 -0.18 14.47
C ASN A 32 -1.03 0.69 13.40
N GLN A 33 0.29 0.83 13.46
CA GLN A 33 1.02 1.55 12.43
C GLN A 33 0.93 0.83 11.09
N LEU A 34 1.09 -0.48 11.09
CA LEU A 34 0.96 -1.26 9.87
C LEU A 34 -0.47 -1.20 9.32
N LEU A 35 -1.46 -1.34 10.21
CA LEU A 35 -2.86 -1.28 9.81
C LEU A 35 -3.18 0.08 9.17
N ARG A 36 -2.74 1.17 9.79
CA ARG A 36 -2.99 2.51 9.28
C ARG A 36 -2.39 2.71 7.88
N CYS A 37 -1.09 2.44 7.72
CA CYS A 37 -0.45 2.71 6.43
C CYS A 37 -0.89 1.72 5.36
N GLY A 38 -1.04 0.45 5.71
CA GLY A 38 -1.43 -0.57 4.74
C GLY A 38 -2.82 -0.36 4.17
N THR A 39 -3.75 0.19 4.97
CA THR A 39 -5.09 0.50 4.47
C THR A 39 -5.14 1.87 3.80
N SER A 40 -4.22 2.77 4.15
CA SER A 40 -4.17 4.10 3.54
C SER A 40 -3.77 4.05 2.07
N VAL A 41 -3.02 3.03 1.66
CA VAL A 41 -2.64 2.87 0.26
C VAL A 41 -3.90 2.84 -0.62
N GLY A 42 -4.78 1.91 -0.33
CA GLY A 42 -6.02 1.76 -1.11
C GLY A 42 -6.98 2.93 -0.92
N ALA A 43 -7.05 3.48 0.29
CA ALA A 43 -7.92 4.61 0.56
C ALA A 43 -7.56 5.82 -0.32
N ASN A 44 -6.27 6.10 -0.46
CA ASN A 44 -5.84 7.22 -1.29
C ASN A 44 -6.03 6.94 -2.79
N ILE A 45 -5.84 5.71 -3.21
CA ILE A 45 -6.10 5.33 -4.59
C ILE A 45 -7.60 5.49 -4.89
N HIS A 46 -8.44 5.07 -3.96
CA HIS A 46 -9.89 5.24 -4.10
C HIS A 46 -10.25 6.72 -4.25
N GLU A 47 -9.68 7.56 -3.39
CA GLU A 47 -9.95 9.00 -3.42
C GLU A 47 -9.42 9.65 -4.70
N ALA A 48 -8.34 9.13 -5.26
CA ALA A 48 -7.79 9.67 -6.50
C ALA A 48 -8.80 9.60 -7.64
N ASN A 49 -9.67 8.58 -7.64
CA ASN A 49 -10.69 8.43 -8.68
C ASN A 49 -11.75 9.52 -8.62
N TYR A 50 -11.81 10.28 -7.53
CA TYR A 50 -12.75 11.39 -7.34
C TYR A 50 -12.04 12.73 -7.26
N ALA A 51 -10.80 12.78 -7.74
CA ALA A 51 -9.98 13.99 -7.66
C ALA A 51 -10.57 15.12 -8.50
N HIS A 52 -10.30 16.34 -8.09
CA HIS A 52 -10.80 17.55 -8.73
C HIS A 52 -9.93 18.05 -9.88
N GLY A 53 -9.01 17.22 -10.35
CA GLY A 53 -8.14 17.59 -11.46
C GLY A 53 -6.84 16.83 -11.37
N LYS A 54 -5.96 17.10 -12.34
CA LYS A 54 -4.71 16.36 -12.48
C LYS A 54 -3.82 16.51 -11.26
N ALA A 55 -3.68 17.72 -10.73
CA ALA A 55 -2.79 17.94 -9.60
C ALA A 55 -3.26 17.19 -8.35
N ASP A 56 -4.57 17.21 -8.10
CA ASP A 56 -5.15 16.50 -6.96
C ASP A 56 -5.00 14.97 -7.15
N PHE A 57 -5.24 14.51 -8.37
CA PHE A 57 -5.09 13.09 -8.70
C PHE A 57 -3.65 12.62 -8.42
N VAL A 58 -2.66 13.35 -8.93
CA VAL A 58 -1.25 13.02 -8.72
C VAL A 58 -0.91 13.07 -7.23
N SER A 59 -1.40 14.09 -6.52
CA SER A 59 -1.16 14.24 -5.09
C SER A 59 -1.64 13.00 -4.32
N LYS A 60 -2.84 12.52 -4.63
CA LYS A 60 -3.40 11.34 -3.95
C LYS A 60 -2.57 10.08 -4.25
N LEU A 61 -2.13 9.92 -5.50
CA LEU A 61 -1.31 8.77 -5.86
C LEU A 61 0.05 8.83 -5.17
N LYS A 62 0.63 10.02 -5.02
CA LYS A 62 1.92 10.16 -4.33
C LYS A 62 1.79 9.84 -2.84
N ILE A 63 0.67 10.21 -2.21
CA ILE A 63 0.42 9.84 -0.82
C ILE A 63 0.31 8.32 -0.71
N ALA A 64 -0.44 7.68 -1.63
CA ALA A 64 -0.56 6.22 -1.65
C ALA A 64 0.81 5.56 -1.78
N LEU A 65 1.66 6.10 -2.65
CA LEU A 65 3.01 5.55 -2.85
C LEU A 65 3.85 5.65 -1.58
N LYS A 66 3.80 6.78 -0.91
CA LYS A 66 4.49 6.97 0.37
C LYS A 66 4.02 5.96 1.40
N GLU A 67 2.70 5.73 1.49
CA GLU A 67 2.14 4.77 2.42
C GLU A 67 2.54 3.34 2.06
N ALA A 68 2.69 3.04 0.77
CA ALA A 68 3.16 1.72 0.35
C ALA A 68 4.59 1.47 0.82
N TYR A 69 5.47 2.47 0.72
CA TYR A 69 6.83 2.33 1.23
C TYR A 69 6.83 2.12 2.74
N GLU A 70 5.99 2.85 3.47
CA GLU A 70 5.90 2.68 4.92
C GLU A 70 5.38 1.27 5.27
N THR A 71 4.42 0.77 4.50
CA THR A 71 3.90 -0.58 4.70
C THR A 71 5.01 -1.62 4.57
N GLU A 72 5.88 -1.48 3.56
CA GLU A 72 7.00 -2.40 3.37
C GLU A 72 7.99 -2.30 4.55
N TYR A 73 8.18 -1.11 5.08
CA TYR A 73 9.05 -0.92 6.25
C TYR A 73 8.54 -1.72 7.45
N TRP A 74 7.25 -1.58 7.78
CA TRP A 74 6.70 -2.28 8.93
C TRP A 74 6.70 -3.79 8.73
N LEU A 75 6.39 -4.25 7.52
CA LEU A 75 6.41 -5.69 7.23
C LEU A 75 7.82 -6.26 7.42
N THR A 76 8.83 -5.52 6.99
CA THR A 76 10.22 -5.94 7.17
C THR A 76 10.59 -5.97 8.65
N LEU A 77 10.20 -4.96 9.41
CA LEU A 77 10.47 -4.91 10.84
C LEU A 77 9.78 -6.08 11.57
N PHE A 78 8.53 -6.35 11.23
CA PHE A 78 7.77 -7.43 11.85
C PHE A 78 8.39 -8.79 11.53
N ASP A 79 8.89 -8.95 10.31
CA ASP A 79 9.59 -10.18 9.91
C ASP A 79 10.87 -10.36 10.74
N LYS A 80 11.69 -9.32 10.79
CA LYS A 80 12.99 -9.42 11.45
C LYS A 80 12.89 -9.57 12.96
N THR A 81 11.79 -9.14 13.56
CA THR A 81 11.57 -9.27 14.99
C THR A 81 10.72 -10.48 15.36
N GLY A 82 10.25 -11.24 14.37
CA GLY A 82 9.47 -12.44 14.63
C GLY A 82 8.03 -12.18 15.03
N ILE A 83 7.55 -10.96 14.85
CA ILE A 83 6.13 -10.64 15.14
C ILE A 83 5.22 -11.38 14.17
N ILE A 84 5.66 -11.52 12.92
CA ILE A 84 4.97 -12.32 11.90
C ILE A 84 5.98 -13.31 11.31
N THR A 85 5.50 -14.30 10.59
CA THR A 85 6.38 -15.25 9.94
C THR A 85 7.03 -14.63 8.71
N HIS A 86 8.17 -15.18 8.33
CA HIS A 86 8.85 -14.74 7.11
C HIS A 86 7.95 -14.94 5.89
N GLU A 87 7.20 -16.03 5.86
CA GLU A 87 6.28 -16.31 4.75
C GLU A 87 5.17 -15.26 4.65
N GLN A 88 4.60 -14.89 5.79
CA GLN A 88 3.58 -13.84 5.82
C GLN A 88 4.14 -12.51 5.29
N ALA A 89 5.33 -12.15 5.76
CA ALA A 89 5.97 -10.91 5.35
C ALA A 89 6.27 -10.92 3.86
N THR A 90 6.85 -12.01 3.35
CA THR A 90 7.23 -12.09 1.95
C THR A 90 6.02 -12.01 1.03
N SER A 91 4.95 -12.72 1.38
CA SER A 91 3.73 -12.73 0.58
C SER A 91 3.13 -11.34 0.46
N ILE A 92 2.97 -10.64 1.59
CA ILE A 92 2.32 -9.34 1.58
C ILE A 92 3.23 -8.27 0.99
N LYS A 93 4.55 -8.36 1.24
CA LYS A 93 5.51 -7.43 0.62
C LYS A 93 5.50 -7.56 -0.91
N SER A 94 5.36 -8.78 -1.41
CA SER A 94 5.27 -8.99 -2.86
C SER A 94 4.06 -8.29 -3.44
N LEU A 95 2.92 -8.42 -2.78
CA LEU A 95 1.69 -7.76 -3.21
C LEU A 95 1.83 -6.23 -3.13
N CYS A 96 2.40 -5.74 -2.03
CA CYS A 96 2.64 -4.31 -1.85
C CYS A 96 3.58 -3.77 -2.93
N GLY A 97 4.61 -4.54 -3.28
CA GLY A 97 5.53 -4.17 -4.35
C GLY A 97 4.86 -4.04 -5.70
N SER A 98 3.91 -4.93 -5.98
CA SER A 98 3.13 -4.85 -7.22
C SER A 98 2.31 -3.56 -7.27
N VAL A 99 1.65 -3.21 -6.17
CA VAL A 99 0.90 -1.97 -6.07
C VAL A 99 1.83 -0.78 -6.26
N ARG A 100 2.98 -0.79 -5.59
CA ARG A 100 3.95 0.30 -5.66
C ARG A 100 4.44 0.54 -7.09
N ARG A 101 4.75 -0.54 -7.81
CA ARG A 101 5.23 -0.41 -9.19
C ARG A 101 4.18 0.22 -10.10
N ILE A 102 2.92 -0.15 -9.94
CA ILE A 102 1.84 0.44 -10.73
C ILE A 102 1.66 1.91 -10.35
N LEU A 103 1.75 2.24 -9.06
CA LEU A 103 1.66 3.63 -8.61
C LEU A 103 2.75 4.50 -9.23
N ILE A 104 3.98 4.01 -9.25
CA ILE A 104 5.11 4.74 -9.83
C ILE A 104 4.85 4.99 -11.31
N ALA A 105 4.43 3.95 -12.03
CA ALA A 105 4.15 4.07 -13.46
C ALA A 105 3.00 5.06 -13.71
N SER A 106 1.96 4.99 -12.89
CA SER A 106 0.79 5.86 -13.04
C SER A 106 1.14 7.33 -12.81
N VAL A 107 1.93 7.61 -11.76
CA VAL A 107 2.37 8.98 -11.48
C VAL A 107 3.21 9.50 -12.63
N ASN A 108 4.16 8.70 -13.10
CA ASN A 108 5.03 9.12 -14.19
C ASN A 108 4.25 9.40 -15.47
N THR A 109 3.28 8.55 -15.78
CA THR A 109 2.46 8.73 -16.97
C THR A 109 1.67 10.03 -16.90
N VAL A 110 1.00 10.28 -15.76
CA VAL A 110 0.18 11.48 -15.62
C VAL A 110 1.02 12.74 -15.63
N GLN A 111 2.22 12.69 -15.06
CA GLN A 111 3.11 13.85 -15.05
C GLN A 111 3.89 14.03 -16.35
N GLY A 112 3.75 13.07 -17.28
CA GLY A 112 4.47 13.15 -18.56
C GLY A 112 5.92 12.77 -18.45
N ASN A 113 6.33 12.08 -17.40
CA ASN A 113 7.71 11.68 -17.15
C ASN A 113 8.06 10.31 -17.72
N ALA A 114 7.07 9.54 -18.14
CA ALA A 114 7.29 8.19 -18.66
C ALA A 114 7.99 8.26 -20.01
N LYS A 115 8.99 7.46 -20.19
CA LYS A 115 9.73 7.37 -21.44
C LYS A 115 9.88 5.92 -21.86
#